data_3321f952ebd10abbce2ba05388588573
#
_entry.id   3321f952ebd10abbce2ba05388588573
#
_cell.length_a   1.000
_cell.length_b   1.000
_cell.length_c   1.000
_cell.angle_alpha   90.00
_cell.angle_beta   90.00
_cell.angle_gamma   90.00
#
_symmetry.space_group_name_H-M   'P 1'
#
loop_
_entity.id
_entity.type
_entity.pdbx_description
1 polymer ?
#
loop_
_entity_poly.entity_id
_entity_poly.type
_entity_poly.pdbx_seq_one_letter_code
_entity_poly.pdbx_strand_id
1 'polypeptide(L)'
;MRTRIYNARILTMESGRKIFSGEIGIEDGRIQYVHEAQNGNCIGEKDGGRRGGDAGQQNADRGWEEEIDARGNLIMPGFKNAHTHSPMTFLRSYADDMKLQEWLFDKVFPAEAKLTGDDVYWLTKLAVMEYLTSGTTAVFDMYKLKKDSTRAAEETGFRMVFCGDMNDFGGTVEEMKRDYIAYNKDPDSLLSYQIGFHAEYTTNRERMEQIAALAEKYKAPVCVHCSETRREVEECRERSGMTPVAYMDSIGLFRHGGCLFHGVHPDDSDFDIIKKRRIYVVTNPASNLKLASGIAPVKRYLDMGIPAAIGTDGPASNNCLDMFREMFLVTGLQKVLCDDPEAVPAPDVLEMATVNGAHAMGLADCDTLAEGKRADLIMIDLTQPNMQPLHNIEKNIVYSGSKQNVKMTMINGKVLYRNGEFFIGESPETVYRHAGMISERILGQ
;
A
#
# COMPACT_ATOMS: atom_id res chain seq x y z
N MET A 1 -1.66 1.19 -25.84
CA MET A 1 -2.79 2.14 -25.63
C MET A 1 -2.23 3.50 -25.27
N ARG A 2 -2.68 4.56 -25.94
CA ARG A 2 -2.23 5.96 -25.74
C ARG A 2 -3.34 6.77 -25.09
N THR A 3 -3.09 7.25 -23.86
CA THR A 3 -4.07 8.01 -23.09
C THR A 3 -3.49 9.40 -22.75
N ARG A 4 -4.32 10.44 -22.90
CA ARG A 4 -4.02 11.80 -22.45
C ARG A 4 -4.96 12.20 -21.33
N ILE A 5 -4.40 12.71 -20.21
CA ILE A 5 -5.17 13.32 -19.12
C ILE A 5 -4.85 14.80 -19.12
N TYR A 6 -5.85 15.65 -19.34
CA TYR A 6 -5.69 17.10 -19.50
C TYR A 6 -6.59 17.88 -18.55
N ASN A 7 -6.42 19.21 -18.50
CA ASN A 7 -7.11 20.09 -17.54
C ASN A 7 -6.96 19.62 -16.08
N ALA A 8 -5.78 19.11 -15.71
CA ALA A 8 -5.51 18.57 -14.38
C ALA A 8 -4.73 19.57 -13.52
N ARG A 9 -4.95 19.52 -12.21
CA ARG A 9 -3.92 19.87 -11.22
C ARG A 9 -3.09 18.63 -10.98
N ILE A 10 -1.77 18.78 -10.96
CA ILE A 10 -0.85 17.64 -10.89
C ILE A 10 0.03 17.79 -9.65
N LEU A 11 0.00 16.78 -8.77
CA LEU A 11 0.92 16.57 -7.67
C LEU A 11 1.80 15.38 -8.05
N THR A 12 3.03 15.64 -8.48
CA THR A 12 3.91 14.55 -8.96
C THR A 12 4.53 13.72 -7.85
N MET A 13 4.55 14.20 -6.64
CA MET A 13 5.33 13.68 -5.51
C MET A 13 6.85 13.66 -5.73
N GLU A 14 7.35 14.32 -6.78
CA GLU A 14 8.80 14.59 -6.92
C GLU A 14 9.24 15.61 -5.88
N SER A 15 10.40 15.39 -5.28
CA SER A 15 10.93 16.26 -4.21
C SER A 15 11.01 17.73 -4.66
N GLY A 16 10.41 18.61 -3.87
CA GLY A 16 10.41 20.05 -4.09
C GLY A 16 9.49 20.56 -5.21
N ARG A 17 8.79 19.69 -5.93
CA ARG A 17 7.86 20.08 -7.00
C ARG A 17 6.47 20.39 -6.44
N LYS A 18 6.01 21.62 -6.63
CA LYS A 18 4.68 22.06 -6.19
C LYS A 18 3.59 21.57 -7.14
N ILE A 19 2.34 21.61 -6.67
CA ILE A 19 1.16 21.37 -7.52
C ILE A 19 1.10 22.46 -8.63
N PHE A 20 0.88 22.01 -9.86
CA PHE A 20 0.73 22.86 -11.04
C PHE A 20 -0.45 22.42 -11.91
N SER A 21 -0.91 23.27 -12.80
CA SER A 21 -1.91 22.91 -13.82
C SER A 21 -1.23 22.36 -15.05
N GLY A 22 -1.78 21.27 -15.63
CA GLY A 22 -1.11 20.64 -16.75
C GLY A 22 -1.81 19.43 -17.31
N GLU A 23 -1.01 18.58 -17.99
CA GLU A 23 -1.46 17.36 -18.62
C GLU A 23 -0.41 16.25 -18.52
N ILE A 24 -0.85 15.00 -18.65
CA ILE A 24 -0.02 13.80 -18.63
C ILE A 24 -0.33 12.99 -19.89
N GLY A 25 0.71 12.60 -20.62
CA GLY A 25 0.63 11.64 -21.72
C GLY A 25 1.13 10.28 -21.27
N ILE A 26 0.39 9.24 -21.60
CA ILE A 26 0.66 7.85 -21.22
C ILE A 26 0.66 6.99 -22.49
N GLU A 27 1.64 6.10 -22.63
CA GLU A 27 1.69 5.10 -23.68
C GLU A 27 2.18 3.76 -23.08
N ASP A 28 1.45 2.70 -23.38
CA ASP A 28 1.76 1.33 -22.96
C ASP A 28 2.08 1.18 -21.46
N GLY A 29 1.27 1.84 -20.64
CA GLY A 29 1.35 1.79 -19.18
C GLY A 29 2.42 2.68 -18.55
N ARG A 30 3.18 3.45 -19.36
CA ARG A 30 4.21 4.37 -18.86
C ARG A 30 3.91 5.82 -19.19
N ILE A 31 4.28 6.69 -18.28
CA ILE A 31 4.20 8.15 -18.45
C ILE A 31 5.24 8.56 -19.49
N GLN A 32 4.80 9.19 -20.58
CA GLN A 32 5.67 9.70 -21.63
C GLN A 32 6.10 11.13 -21.38
N TYR A 33 5.22 11.92 -20.79
CA TYR A 33 5.50 13.29 -20.36
C TYR A 33 4.54 13.74 -19.27
N VAL A 34 5.00 14.73 -18.50
CA VAL A 34 4.19 15.51 -17.55
C VAL A 34 4.45 16.97 -17.84
N HIS A 35 3.51 17.63 -18.50
CA HIS A 35 3.65 19.02 -18.96
C HIS A 35 2.88 19.99 -18.08
N GLU A 36 3.54 21.06 -17.67
CA GLU A 36 2.92 22.23 -17.04
C GLU A 36 2.32 23.15 -18.11
N ALA A 37 1.09 23.64 -17.88
CA ALA A 37 0.43 24.55 -18.79
C ALA A 37 1.18 25.89 -18.89
N GLN A 38 1.58 26.26 -20.09
CA GLN A 38 2.19 27.59 -20.34
C GLN A 38 1.11 28.67 -20.25
N ASN A 39 1.38 29.72 -19.45
CA ASN A 39 0.51 30.89 -19.23
C ASN A 39 -0.83 30.56 -18.55
N GLY A 40 -0.90 30.71 -17.24
CA GLY A 40 -2.08 31.04 -16.39
C GLY A 40 -3.52 30.82 -16.89
N ASN A 41 -3.75 30.17 -18.03
CA ASN A 41 -5.06 29.81 -18.57
C ASN A 41 -5.58 28.62 -17.75
N CYS A 42 -6.22 29.00 -16.68
CA CYS A 42 -6.93 28.14 -15.78
C CYS A 42 -8.16 27.57 -16.48
N ILE A 43 -8.25 26.24 -16.44
CA ILE A 43 -9.49 25.52 -16.11
C ILE A 43 -10.74 26.39 -16.30
N GLY A 44 -11.40 26.29 -17.48
CA GLY A 44 -12.75 26.79 -17.63
C GLY A 44 -13.14 27.56 -18.89
N GLU A 45 -12.24 27.91 -19.78
CA GLU A 45 -12.63 28.59 -21.03
C GLU A 45 -12.41 27.68 -22.26
N LYS A 46 -13.52 27.41 -22.94
CA LYS A 46 -13.52 26.85 -24.29
C LYS A 46 -12.98 27.93 -25.22
N ASP A 47 -11.71 27.90 -25.53
CA ASP A 47 -11.18 28.69 -26.63
C ASP A 47 -10.80 27.78 -27.79
N GLY A 48 -11.59 27.93 -28.84
CA GLY A 48 -11.30 27.37 -30.15
C GLY A 48 -10.18 28.16 -30.80
N GLY A 49 -9.02 27.53 -30.94
CA GLY A 49 -8.02 27.98 -31.90
C GLY A 49 -6.80 28.67 -31.35
N ARG A 50 -5.70 27.94 -31.28
CA ARG A 50 -4.41 28.16 -31.92
C ARG A 50 -3.32 27.28 -31.30
N ARG A 51 -2.78 26.40 -32.09
CA ARG A 51 -1.58 25.63 -31.79
C ARG A 51 -0.41 26.59 -31.68
N GLY A 52 0.28 26.56 -30.56
CA GLY A 52 1.50 27.33 -30.33
C GLY A 52 2.61 26.45 -29.79
N GLY A 53 3.74 26.37 -30.50
CA GLY A 53 5.06 26.13 -29.94
C GLY A 53 5.68 24.74 -29.98
N ASP A 54 6.51 24.58 -30.82
CA ASP A 54 7.59 23.78 -31.40
C ASP A 54 8.42 22.80 -30.51
N ALA A 55 7.89 22.20 -29.45
CA ALA A 55 8.60 21.11 -28.74
C ALA A 55 7.80 19.78 -28.69
N GLY A 56 6.58 19.74 -29.22
CA GLY A 56 5.69 18.56 -29.20
C GLY A 56 5.45 17.93 -30.57
N GLN A 57 6.11 18.39 -31.64
CA GLN A 57 5.70 18.05 -33.01
C GLN A 57 6.08 16.64 -33.49
N GLN A 58 6.99 15.92 -32.84
CA GLN A 58 7.36 14.56 -33.30
C GLN A 58 6.41 13.45 -32.85
N ASN A 59 5.53 13.68 -31.86
CA ASN A 59 4.52 12.70 -31.39
C ASN A 59 3.08 13.05 -31.78
N ALA A 60 2.85 14.15 -32.47
CA ALA A 60 1.49 14.65 -32.81
C ALA A 60 0.78 13.86 -33.92
N ASP A 61 1.49 12.99 -34.65
CA ASP A 61 0.94 12.25 -35.81
C ASP A 61 0.22 10.93 -35.46
N ARG A 62 0.35 10.45 -34.21
CA ARG A 62 -0.41 9.33 -33.72
C ARG A 62 -1.47 9.85 -32.72
N GLY A 63 -2.74 9.90 -33.12
CA GLY A 63 -3.85 10.37 -32.29
C GLY A 63 -3.92 9.64 -30.93
N TRP A 64 -4.49 10.31 -29.91
CA TRP A 64 -4.82 9.66 -28.63
C TRP A 64 -5.95 8.66 -28.82
N GLU A 65 -5.84 7.48 -28.22
CA GLU A 65 -6.91 6.48 -28.22
C GLU A 65 -7.95 6.81 -27.15
N GLU A 66 -7.51 7.44 -26.03
CA GLU A 66 -8.37 7.94 -24.98
C GLU A 66 -7.93 9.33 -24.53
N GLU A 67 -8.90 10.24 -24.35
CA GLU A 67 -8.67 11.56 -23.74
C GLU A 67 -9.57 11.73 -22.52
N ILE A 68 -8.94 12.04 -21.37
CA ILE A 68 -9.61 12.19 -20.08
C ILE A 68 -9.51 13.66 -19.65
N ASP A 69 -10.64 14.36 -19.61
CA ASP A 69 -10.72 15.71 -19.06
C ASP A 69 -10.81 15.62 -17.53
N ALA A 70 -9.77 16.04 -16.83
CA ALA A 70 -9.74 16.06 -15.37
C ALA A 70 -10.61 17.17 -14.77
N ARG A 71 -11.07 18.15 -15.54
CA ARG A 71 -11.96 19.25 -15.10
C ARG A 71 -11.44 19.98 -13.87
N GLY A 72 -10.13 20.20 -13.78
CA GLY A 72 -9.49 20.85 -12.64
C GLY A 72 -9.32 19.98 -11.39
N ASN A 73 -9.64 18.73 -11.46
CA ASN A 73 -9.36 17.76 -10.37
C ASN A 73 -7.87 17.48 -10.26
N LEU A 74 -7.48 16.90 -9.12
CA LEU A 74 -6.09 16.55 -8.86
C LEU A 74 -5.77 15.18 -9.46
N ILE A 75 -4.63 15.10 -10.15
CA ILE A 75 -3.96 13.86 -10.52
C ILE A 75 -2.70 13.71 -9.65
N MET A 76 -2.54 12.56 -9.02
CA MET A 76 -1.38 12.25 -8.20
C MET A 76 -1.03 10.74 -8.28
N PRO A 77 0.17 10.31 -7.83
CA PRO A 77 0.45 8.88 -7.69
C PRO A 77 -0.62 8.23 -6.81
N GLY A 78 -1.06 7.03 -7.19
CA GLY A 78 -1.97 6.26 -6.35
C GLY A 78 -1.32 5.84 -5.04
N PHE A 79 -2.11 5.67 -4.00
CA PHE A 79 -1.62 5.23 -2.70
C PHE A 79 -1.04 3.81 -2.78
N LYS A 80 -0.05 3.57 -1.94
CA LYS A 80 0.64 2.29 -1.77
C LYS A 80 0.32 1.76 -0.38
N ASN A 81 -0.56 0.78 -0.31
CA ASN A 81 -0.88 0.09 0.93
C ASN A 81 0.26 -0.91 1.25
N ALA A 82 1.22 -0.45 2.04
CA ALA A 82 2.49 -1.15 2.25
C ALA A 82 2.41 -2.37 3.19
N HIS A 83 1.23 -2.73 3.68
CA HIS A 83 0.96 -3.97 4.41
C HIS A 83 -0.53 -4.26 4.49
N THR A 84 -0.92 -5.48 4.09
CA THR A 84 -2.30 -5.96 4.18
C THR A 84 -2.39 -7.49 4.13
N HIS A 85 -3.61 -8.01 4.39
CA HIS A 85 -4.02 -9.41 4.25
C HIS A 85 -5.33 -9.45 3.46
N SER A 86 -5.24 -9.29 2.13
CA SER A 86 -6.40 -9.05 1.25
C SER A 86 -7.56 -10.03 1.43
N PRO A 87 -7.36 -11.37 1.49
CA PRO A 87 -8.48 -12.31 1.61
C PRO A 87 -9.22 -12.27 2.94
N MET A 88 -8.72 -11.58 3.97
CA MET A 88 -9.40 -11.48 5.27
C MET A 88 -10.70 -10.67 5.24
N THR A 89 -11.18 -10.23 4.07
CA THR A 89 -12.44 -9.51 3.93
C THR A 89 -13.65 -10.25 4.52
N PHE A 90 -13.64 -11.59 4.57
CA PHE A 90 -14.71 -12.40 5.16
C PHE A 90 -14.74 -12.33 6.70
N LEU A 91 -13.66 -11.86 7.35
CA LEU A 91 -13.56 -11.71 8.80
C LEU A 91 -13.93 -10.30 9.28
N ARG A 92 -14.29 -9.40 8.37
CA ARG A 92 -14.70 -8.04 8.70
C ARG A 92 -15.85 -8.05 9.69
N SER A 93 -15.66 -7.41 10.86
CA SER A 93 -16.65 -7.35 11.96
C SER A 93 -17.06 -8.71 12.56
N TYR A 94 -16.29 -9.78 12.31
CA TYR A 94 -16.59 -11.11 12.85
C TYR A 94 -16.14 -11.28 14.31
N ALA A 95 -14.96 -10.75 14.65
CA ALA A 95 -14.35 -10.99 15.96
C ALA A 95 -13.71 -9.70 16.49
N ASP A 96 -14.50 -8.63 16.57
CA ASP A 96 -14.08 -7.36 17.11
C ASP A 96 -13.99 -7.40 18.64
N ASP A 97 -13.30 -6.40 19.25
CA ASP A 97 -13.20 -6.20 20.71
C ASP A 97 -12.50 -7.36 21.46
N MET A 98 -11.50 -7.98 20.86
CA MET A 98 -10.71 -9.07 21.42
C MET A 98 -9.22 -8.71 21.52
N LYS A 99 -8.48 -9.34 22.48
CA LYS A 99 -7.03 -9.23 22.55
C LYS A 99 -6.38 -9.96 21.37
N LEU A 100 -5.23 -9.46 20.90
CA LEU A 100 -4.56 -9.98 19.69
C LEU A 100 -4.38 -11.50 19.68
N GLN A 101 -3.84 -12.11 20.74
CA GLN A 101 -3.58 -13.56 20.75
C GLN A 101 -4.89 -14.38 20.77
N GLU A 102 -5.87 -14.00 21.60
CA GLU A 102 -7.18 -14.65 21.65
C GLU A 102 -7.89 -14.51 20.28
N TRP A 103 -7.82 -13.30 19.70
CA TRP A 103 -8.35 -13.03 18.38
C TRP A 103 -7.71 -13.91 17.31
N LEU A 104 -6.37 -13.98 17.29
CA LEU A 104 -5.60 -14.70 16.28
C LEU A 104 -5.79 -16.23 16.39
N PHE A 105 -5.60 -16.78 17.60
CA PHE A 105 -5.59 -18.24 17.79
C PHE A 105 -6.99 -18.84 17.92
N ASP A 106 -7.96 -18.12 18.50
CA ASP A 106 -9.30 -18.68 18.77
C ASP A 106 -10.30 -18.36 17.66
N LYS A 107 -10.06 -17.32 16.84
CA LYS A 107 -10.99 -16.88 15.80
C LYS A 107 -10.40 -16.90 14.40
N VAL A 108 -9.28 -16.21 14.17
CA VAL A 108 -8.74 -16.00 12.82
C VAL A 108 -8.20 -17.29 12.23
N PHE A 109 -7.20 -17.91 12.87
CA PHE A 109 -6.59 -19.14 12.35
C PHE A 109 -7.58 -20.30 12.14
N PRO A 110 -8.54 -20.58 13.07
CA PRO A 110 -9.54 -21.62 12.83
C PRO A 110 -10.50 -21.31 11.66
N ALA A 111 -10.84 -20.03 11.43
CA ALA A 111 -11.66 -19.64 10.30
C ALA A 111 -10.88 -19.75 8.99
N GLU A 112 -9.66 -19.23 8.96
CA GLU A 112 -8.78 -19.28 7.78
C GLU A 112 -8.39 -20.72 7.38
N ALA A 113 -8.31 -21.65 8.32
CA ALA A 113 -8.02 -23.06 8.03
C ALA A 113 -9.09 -23.72 7.13
N LYS A 114 -10.31 -23.14 7.07
CA LYS A 114 -11.42 -23.63 6.25
C LYS A 114 -11.46 -23.04 4.85
N LEU A 115 -10.58 -22.07 4.53
CA LEU A 115 -10.53 -21.44 3.21
C LEU A 115 -10.00 -22.37 2.15
N THR A 116 -10.63 -22.35 1.00
CA THR A 116 -10.14 -22.96 -0.25
C THR A 116 -9.48 -21.91 -1.14
N GLY A 117 -8.77 -22.33 -2.18
CA GLY A 117 -8.20 -21.42 -3.16
C GLY A 117 -9.25 -20.55 -3.86
N ASP A 118 -10.41 -21.12 -4.18
CA ASP A 118 -11.50 -20.35 -4.81
C ASP A 118 -12.09 -19.29 -3.88
N ASP A 119 -12.14 -19.56 -2.57
CA ASP A 119 -12.52 -18.55 -1.58
C ASP A 119 -11.53 -17.37 -1.58
N VAL A 120 -10.24 -17.67 -1.53
CA VAL A 120 -9.17 -16.66 -1.56
C VAL A 120 -9.26 -15.80 -2.83
N TYR A 121 -9.54 -16.40 -3.97
CA TYR A 121 -9.75 -15.67 -5.22
C TYR A 121 -10.88 -14.63 -5.11
N TRP A 122 -12.07 -15.03 -4.66
CA TRP A 122 -13.22 -14.12 -4.56
C TRP A 122 -13.05 -13.05 -3.49
N LEU A 123 -12.48 -13.42 -2.34
CA LEU A 123 -12.21 -12.48 -1.24
C LEU A 123 -11.13 -11.47 -1.62
N THR A 124 -10.12 -11.88 -2.40
CA THR A 124 -9.13 -10.96 -2.96
C THR A 124 -9.77 -9.99 -3.95
N LYS A 125 -10.69 -10.44 -4.82
CA LYS A 125 -11.43 -9.52 -5.72
C LYS A 125 -12.24 -8.49 -4.92
N LEU A 126 -12.86 -8.89 -3.80
CA LEU A 126 -13.56 -7.96 -2.92
C LEU A 126 -12.60 -6.91 -2.32
N ALA A 127 -11.42 -7.34 -1.87
CA ALA A 127 -10.39 -6.42 -1.38
C ALA A 127 -9.93 -5.45 -2.49
N VAL A 128 -9.69 -5.95 -3.70
CA VAL A 128 -9.30 -5.12 -4.86
C VAL A 128 -10.34 -4.02 -5.13
N MET A 129 -11.64 -4.33 -5.06
CA MET A 129 -12.67 -3.31 -5.23
C MET A 129 -12.57 -2.21 -4.16
N GLU A 130 -12.33 -2.57 -2.91
CA GLU A 130 -12.17 -1.59 -1.83
C GLU A 130 -10.87 -0.77 -1.98
N TYR A 131 -9.76 -1.38 -2.38
CA TYR A 131 -8.51 -0.68 -2.70
C TYR A 131 -8.72 0.35 -3.81
N LEU A 132 -9.37 -0.02 -4.89
CA LEU A 132 -9.63 0.88 -6.02
C LEU A 132 -10.48 2.09 -5.61
N THR A 133 -11.50 1.90 -4.78
CA THR A 133 -12.33 3.00 -4.28
C THR A 133 -11.62 3.90 -3.28
N SER A 134 -10.57 3.42 -2.63
CA SER A 134 -9.73 4.22 -1.72
C SER A 134 -8.48 4.82 -2.40
N GLY A 135 -8.36 4.68 -3.73
CA GLY A 135 -7.23 5.24 -4.49
C GLY A 135 -5.92 4.47 -4.34
N THR A 136 -5.98 3.23 -3.86
CA THR A 136 -4.81 2.36 -3.73
C THR A 136 -4.50 1.72 -5.07
N THR A 137 -3.27 1.86 -5.55
CA THR A 137 -2.80 1.30 -6.83
C THR A 137 -1.85 0.12 -6.68
N ALA A 138 -1.36 -0.13 -5.49
CA ALA A 138 -0.58 -1.33 -5.17
C ALA A 138 -0.72 -1.70 -3.70
N VAL A 139 -0.65 -3.00 -3.41
CA VAL A 139 -0.67 -3.54 -2.04
C VAL A 139 0.50 -4.46 -1.80
N PHE A 140 0.96 -4.53 -0.54
CA PHE A 140 1.93 -5.51 -0.05
C PHE A 140 1.17 -6.56 0.75
N ASP A 141 0.82 -7.65 0.10
CA ASP A 141 -0.09 -8.68 0.61
C ASP A 141 0.67 -9.84 1.23
N MET A 142 0.52 -10.03 2.54
CA MET A 142 1.05 -11.19 3.25
C MET A 142 -0.07 -12.19 3.47
N TYR A 143 -0.19 -13.20 2.60
CA TYR A 143 -1.22 -14.22 2.75
C TYR A 143 -0.83 -15.58 2.18
N LYS A 144 -1.47 -16.64 2.69
CA LYS A 144 -1.38 -18.00 2.15
C LYS A 144 -2.15 -18.15 0.83
N LEU A 145 -1.98 -19.28 0.16
CA LEU A 145 -2.67 -19.60 -1.11
C LEU A 145 -2.44 -18.53 -2.21
N LYS A 146 -1.23 -18.03 -2.32
CA LYS A 146 -0.82 -16.94 -3.21
C LYS A 146 -1.24 -17.13 -4.67
N LYS A 147 -1.29 -18.39 -5.16
CA LYS A 147 -1.73 -18.71 -6.52
C LYS A 147 -3.12 -18.20 -6.84
N ASP A 148 -4.03 -18.20 -5.88
CA ASP A 148 -5.42 -17.78 -6.08
C ASP A 148 -5.56 -16.27 -5.97
N SER A 149 -4.82 -15.61 -5.07
CA SER A 149 -4.67 -14.16 -5.07
C SER A 149 -4.00 -13.64 -6.35
N THR A 150 -3.00 -14.38 -6.90
CA THR A 150 -2.38 -14.11 -8.20
C THR A 150 -3.42 -14.07 -9.31
N ARG A 151 -4.25 -15.13 -9.41
CA ARG A 151 -5.31 -15.21 -10.41
C ARG A 151 -6.27 -14.00 -10.31
N ALA A 152 -6.67 -13.62 -9.10
CA ALA A 152 -7.52 -12.46 -8.89
C ALA A 152 -6.84 -11.15 -9.32
N ALA A 153 -5.56 -10.96 -8.98
CA ALA A 153 -4.80 -9.77 -9.34
C ALA A 153 -4.57 -9.65 -10.85
N GLU A 154 -4.20 -10.75 -11.53
CA GLU A 154 -4.00 -10.79 -12.98
C GLU A 154 -5.30 -10.49 -13.75
N GLU A 155 -6.41 -11.12 -13.38
CA GLU A 155 -7.70 -10.92 -14.04
C GLU A 155 -8.26 -9.51 -13.84
N THR A 156 -8.05 -8.92 -12.66
CA THR A 156 -8.48 -7.56 -12.37
C THR A 156 -7.53 -6.49 -12.92
N GLY A 157 -6.29 -6.86 -13.25
CA GLY A 157 -5.24 -5.92 -13.63
C GLY A 157 -4.66 -5.13 -12.45
N PHE A 158 -4.84 -5.62 -11.22
CA PHE A 158 -4.39 -4.95 -9.99
C PHE A 158 -2.93 -5.28 -9.67
N ARG A 159 -2.15 -4.29 -9.21
CA ARG A 159 -0.75 -4.49 -8.82
C ARG A 159 -0.63 -5.03 -7.41
N MET A 160 0.07 -6.15 -7.25
CA MET A 160 0.23 -6.81 -5.95
C MET A 160 1.67 -7.27 -5.74
N VAL A 161 2.24 -6.88 -4.61
CA VAL A 161 3.52 -7.41 -4.12
C VAL A 161 3.19 -8.44 -3.06
N PHE A 162 3.56 -9.68 -3.28
CA PHE A 162 3.38 -10.74 -2.29
C PHE A 162 4.53 -10.72 -1.27
N CYS A 163 4.20 -10.96 -0.02
CA CYS A 163 5.15 -11.20 1.06
C CYS A 163 5.13 -12.67 1.48
N GLY A 164 6.26 -13.21 1.85
CA GLY A 164 6.32 -14.51 2.51
C GLY A 164 5.54 -14.48 3.83
N ASP A 165 4.79 -15.54 4.11
CA ASP A 165 3.95 -15.71 5.30
C ASP A 165 4.33 -16.95 6.14
N MET A 166 5.52 -17.50 5.89
CA MET A 166 6.00 -18.70 6.56
C MET A 166 6.00 -18.55 8.08
N ASN A 167 5.59 -19.63 8.77
CA ASN A 167 5.64 -19.74 10.22
C ASN A 167 5.77 -21.23 10.61
N ASP A 168 5.75 -21.56 11.90
CA ASP A 168 5.90 -22.95 12.35
C ASP A 168 4.71 -23.86 12.01
N PHE A 169 3.58 -23.28 11.61
CA PHE A 169 2.36 -24.00 11.25
C PHE A 169 2.22 -24.19 9.73
N GLY A 170 3.00 -23.50 8.90
CA GLY A 170 2.90 -23.59 7.44
C GLY A 170 4.00 -22.87 6.68
N GLY A 171 4.05 -23.18 5.38
CA GLY A 171 5.07 -22.64 4.47
C GLY A 171 6.43 -23.31 4.63
N THR A 172 7.24 -23.22 3.58
CA THR A 172 8.62 -23.73 3.56
C THR A 172 9.55 -22.74 2.86
N VAL A 173 10.84 -22.78 3.19
CA VAL A 173 11.85 -21.94 2.51
C VAL A 173 11.99 -22.30 1.02
N GLU A 174 11.77 -23.55 0.65
CA GLU A 174 11.79 -23.96 -0.76
C GLU A 174 10.61 -23.38 -1.55
N GLU A 175 9.42 -23.31 -0.95
CA GLU A 175 8.27 -22.60 -1.54
C GLU A 175 8.55 -21.10 -1.68
N MET A 176 9.05 -20.48 -0.62
CA MET A 176 9.46 -19.06 -0.63
C MET A 176 10.48 -18.76 -1.73
N LYS A 177 11.50 -19.61 -1.88
CA LYS A 177 12.50 -19.50 -2.94
C LYS A 177 11.90 -19.66 -4.33
N ARG A 178 11.03 -20.64 -4.52
CA ARG A 178 10.32 -20.85 -5.79
C ARG A 178 9.48 -19.62 -6.16
N ASP A 179 8.72 -19.09 -5.20
CA ASP A 179 7.86 -17.94 -5.40
C ASP A 179 8.70 -16.67 -5.68
N TYR A 180 9.79 -16.45 -4.93
CA TYR A 180 10.70 -15.33 -5.17
C TYR A 180 11.26 -15.33 -6.60
N ILE A 181 11.68 -16.49 -7.11
CA ILE A 181 12.19 -16.61 -8.47
C ILE A 181 11.08 -16.42 -9.51
N ALA A 182 9.91 -17.00 -9.28
CA ALA A 182 8.81 -17.01 -10.25
C ALA A 182 8.20 -15.62 -10.44
N TYR A 183 7.87 -14.91 -9.35
CA TYR A 183 7.21 -13.61 -9.41
C TYR A 183 8.15 -12.44 -9.77
N ASN A 184 9.46 -12.57 -9.52
CA ASN A 184 10.44 -11.52 -9.84
C ASN A 184 11.15 -11.74 -11.17
N LYS A 185 10.68 -12.69 -12.01
CA LYS A 185 11.30 -12.99 -13.31
C LYS A 185 11.09 -11.88 -14.34
N ASP A 186 9.89 -11.30 -14.36
CA ASP A 186 9.49 -10.26 -15.29
C ASP A 186 9.36 -8.92 -14.55
N PRO A 187 10.27 -7.96 -14.80
CA PRO A 187 10.22 -6.64 -14.14
C PRO A 187 9.01 -5.80 -14.59
N ASP A 188 8.37 -6.14 -15.69
CA ASP A 188 7.19 -5.44 -16.20
C ASP A 188 5.87 -6.03 -15.66
N SER A 189 5.93 -7.14 -14.91
CA SER A 189 4.78 -7.75 -14.26
C SER A 189 4.09 -6.80 -13.28
N LEU A 190 2.78 -6.95 -13.15
CA LEU A 190 2.01 -6.33 -12.05
C LEU A 190 2.24 -7.02 -10.71
N LEU A 191 2.85 -8.20 -10.73
CA LEU A 191 3.06 -9.05 -9.57
C LEU A 191 4.55 -9.17 -9.28
N SER A 192 4.91 -9.08 -8.01
CA SER A 192 6.26 -9.32 -7.51
C SER A 192 6.22 -9.96 -6.13
N TYR A 193 7.37 -10.34 -5.59
CA TYR A 193 7.45 -11.06 -4.33
C TYR A 193 8.65 -10.59 -3.51
N GLN A 194 8.47 -10.41 -2.21
CA GLN A 194 9.55 -10.17 -1.26
C GLN A 194 9.65 -11.32 -0.24
N ILE A 195 10.88 -11.62 0.17
CA ILE A 195 11.14 -12.59 1.22
C ILE A 195 10.55 -12.05 2.53
N GLY A 196 9.81 -12.89 3.24
CA GLY A 196 9.22 -12.52 4.51
C GLY A 196 8.74 -13.73 5.29
N PHE A 197 8.33 -13.51 6.53
CA PHE A 197 7.71 -14.51 7.38
C PHE A 197 6.78 -13.82 8.38
N HIS A 198 5.92 -14.59 9.03
CA HIS A 198 4.84 -13.99 9.81
C HIS A 198 5.37 -13.12 10.95
N ALA A 199 6.01 -13.71 11.97
CA ALA A 199 6.53 -12.99 13.12
C ALA A 199 7.60 -13.82 13.86
N GLU A 200 8.41 -13.16 14.72
CA GLU A 200 9.43 -13.82 15.53
C GLU A 200 8.83 -14.89 16.46
N TYR A 201 7.68 -14.58 17.08
CA TYR A 201 7.04 -15.48 18.05
C TYR A 201 6.26 -16.65 17.43
N THR A 202 6.11 -16.70 16.13
CA THR A 202 5.47 -17.78 15.38
C THR A 202 6.43 -18.58 14.52
N THR A 203 7.72 -18.25 14.53
CA THR A 203 8.72 -18.85 13.65
C THR A 203 9.96 -19.19 14.47
N ASN A 204 10.32 -20.48 14.53
CA ASN A 204 11.46 -20.93 15.28
C ASN A 204 12.79 -20.48 14.67
N ARG A 205 13.85 -20.52 15.47
CA ARG A 205 15.18 -20.03 15.10
C ARG A 205 15.74 -20.71 13.84
N GLU A 206 15.59 -22.02 13.70
CA GLU A 206 16.11 -22.76 12.55
C GLU A 206 15.50 -22.26 11.24
N ARG A 207 14.18 -22.04 11.22
CA ARG A 207 13.48 -21.47 10.06
C ARG A 207 13.94 -20.05 9.76
N MET A 208 14.11 -19.21 10.78
CA MET A 208 14.64 -17.85 10.60
C MET A 208 16.06 -17.85 10.05
N GLU A 209 16.95 -18.76 10.48
CA GLU A 209 18.31 -18.94 9.93
C GLU A 209 18.28 -19.38 8.45
N GLN A 210 17.35 -20.25 8.09
CA GLN A 210 17.14 -20.67 6.69
C GLN A 210 16.64 -19.50 5.83
N ILE A 211 15.73 -18.66 6.34
CA ILE A 211 15.28 -17.43 5.65
C ILE A 211 16.44 -16.44 5.50
N ALA A 212 17.24 -16.24 6.54
CA ALA A 212 18.41 -15.37 6.48
C ALA A 212 19.42 -15.83 5.41
N ALA A 213 19.65 -17.15 5.31
CA ALA A 213 20.50 -17.72 4.28
C ALA A 213 19.94 -17.54 2.85
N LEU A 214 18.62 -17.63 2.70
CA LEU A 214 17.94 -17.34 1.43
C LEU A 214 18.08 -15.86 1.05
N ALA A 215 17.81 -14.95 2.00
CA ALA A 215 17.94 -13.52 1.82
C ALA A 215 19.39 -13.11 1.46
N GLU A 216 20.38 -13.68 2.14
CA GLU A 216 21.80 -13.47 1.82
C GLU A 216 22.14 -13.93 0.39
N LYS A 217 21.65 -15.11 -0.03
CA LYS A 217 21.87 -15.65 -1.37
C LYS A 217 21.39 -14.73 -2.49
N TYR A 218 20.22 -14.13 -2.31
CA TYR A 218 19.57 -13.27 -3.31
C TYR A 218 19.80 -11.77 -3.06
N LYS A 219 20.52 -11.40 -1.98
CA LYS A 219 20.67 -10.02 -1.50
C LYS A 219 19.32 -9.31 -1.37
N ALA A 220 18.34 -10.04 -0.88
CA ALA A 220 16.96 -9.61 -0.81
C ALA A 220 16.61 -9.05 0.59
N PRO A 221 15.76 -8.03 0.68
CA PRO A 221 15.21 -7.56 1.95
C PRO A 221 14.30 -8.62 2.59
N VAL A 222 14.12 -8.54 3.92
CA VAL A 222 13.20 -9.42 4.67
C VAL A 222 12.13 -8.59 5.36
N CYS A 223 10.86 -9.02 5.23
CA CYS A 223 9.70 -8.34 5.76
C CYS A 223 8.98 -9.18 6.79
N VAL A 224 8.54 -8.58 7.92
CA VAL A 224 8.03 -9.32 9.07
C VAL A 224 7.19 -8.41 9.99
N HIS A 225 6.15 -8.98 10.65
CA HIS A 225 5.51 -8.30 11.78
C HIS A 225 6.50 -8.23 12.95
N CYS A 226 6.69 -7.05 13.52
CA CYS A 226 7.72 -6.85 14.52
C CYS A 226 7.36 -5.76 15.51
N SER A 227 7.57 -6.06 16.79
CA SER A 227 7.37 -5.14 17.89
C SER A 227 5.98 -4.50 17.90
N GLU A 228 4.96 -5.29 17.55
CA GLU A 228 3.57 -4.84 17.50
C GLU A 228 3.01 -4.62 18.91
N THR A 229 3.22 -5.58 19.82
CA THR A 229 2.71 -5.51 21.19
C THR A 229 3.82 -5.53 22.22
N ARG A 230 3.56 -4.94 23.42
CA ARG A 230 4.48 -5.02 24.56
C ARG A 230 4.77 -6.47 24.93
N ARG A 231 3.75 -7.32 24.91
CA ARG A 231 3.85 -8.74 25.22
C ARG A 231 4.84 -9.45 24.29
N GLU A 232 4.78 -9.22 22.99
CA GLU A 232 5.75 -9.75 22.02
C GLU A 232 7.17 -9.39 22.40
N VAL A 233 7.42 -8.11 22.70
CA VAL A 233 8.77 -7.61 23.07
C VAL A 233 9.25 -8.22 24.38
N GLU A 234 8.39 -8.29 25.40
CA GLU A 234 8.71 -8.87 26.70
C GLU A 234 9.02 -10.37 26.59
N GLU A 235 8.16 -11.14 25.91
CA GLU A 235 8.36 -12.57 25.70
C GLU A 235 9.63 -12.87 24.86
N CYS A 236 9.95 -12.05 23.84
CA CYS A 236 11.19 -12.19 23.09
C CYS A 236 12.41 -11.93 23.98
N ARG A 237 12.38 -10.92 24.85
CA ARG A 237 13.44 -10.67 25.81
C ARG A 237 13.62 -11.80 26.81
N GLU A 238 12.54 -12.38 27.30
CA GLU A 238 12.59 -13.54 28.20
C GLU A 238 13.24 -14.76 27.53
N ARG A 239 12.93 -15.02 26.28
CA ARG A 239 13.47 -16.17 25.51
C ARG A 239 14.92 -15.96 25.04
N SER A 240 15.27 -14.75 24.58
CA SER A 240 16.50 -14.48 23.85
C SER A 240 17.46 -13.50 24.54
N GLY A 241 16.99 -12.77 25.53
CA GLY A 241 17.72 -11.64 26.13
C GLY A 241 17.74 -10.38 25.25
N MET A 242 17.01 -10.35 24.14
CA MET A 242 17.02 -9.29 23.12
C MET A 242 15.61 -8.83 22.77
N THR A 243 15.50 -7.64 22.17
CA THR A 243 14.28 -7.20 21.50
C THR A 243 14.04 -8.02 20.21
N PRO A 244 12.82 -8.07 19.65
CA PRO A 244 12.57 -8.74 18.37
C PRO A 244 13.48 -8.23 17.24
N VAL A 245 13.68 -6.92 17.13
CA VAL A 245 14.56 -6.30 16.11
C VAL A 245 16.01 -6.77 16.30
N ALA A 246 16.53 -6.66 17.52
CA ALA A 246 17.92 -7.05 17.82
C ALA A 246 18.15 -8.55 17.63
N TYR A 247 17.18 -9.38 18.04
CA TYR A 247 17.25 -10.84 17.87
C TYR A 247 17.29 -11.23 16.41
N MET A 248 16.39 -10.72 15.60
CA MET A 248 16.35 -10.98 14.15
C MET A 248 17.58 -10.44 13.42
N ASP A 249 18.09 -9.25 13.80
CA ASP A 249 19.35 -8.74 13.25
C ASP A 249 20.56 -9.61 13.62
N SER A 250 20.59 -10.18 14.82
CA SER A 250 21.66 -11.09 15.27
C SER A 250 21.72 -12.38 14.44
N ILE A 251 20.58 -12.85 13.92
CA ILE A 251 20.47 -13.99 13.00
C ILE A 251 20.92 -13.59 11.57
N GLY A 252 20.93 -12.29 11.25
CA GLY A 252 21.33 -11.77 9.94
C GLY A 252 20.19 -11.56 8.97
N LEU A 253 18.93 -11.56 9.44
CA LEU A 253 17.75 -11.38 8.60
C LEU A 253 17.74 -10.02 7.88
N PHE A 254 18.25 -8.95 8.52
CA PHE A 254 18.18 -7.59 7.97
C PHE A 254 19.47 -7.11 7.28
N ARG A 255 20.36 -8.02 6.86
CA ARG A 255 21.62 -7.63 6.17
C ARG A 255 21.38 -6.81 4.91
N HIS A 256 20.29 -7.07 4.21
CA HIS A 256 19.92 -6.40 2.96
C HIS A 256 18.71 -5.48 3.10
N GLY A 257 18.42 -5.02 4.33
CA GLY A 257 17.25 -4.21 4.63
C GLY A 257 15.99 -5.04 4.82
N GLY A 258 14.83 -4.40 4.69
CA GLY A 258 13.53 -5.05 4.83
C GLY A 258 12.43 -4.11 5.27
N CYS A 259 11.33 -4.71 5.73
CA CYS A 259 10.22 -4.00 6.32
C CYS A 259 9.85 -4.58 7.69
N LEU A 260 9.63 -3.72 8.67
CA LEU A 260 8.97 -4.07 9.92
C LEU A 260 7.53 -3.58 9.85
N PHE A 261 6.58 -4.49 9.86
CA PHE A 261 5.17 -4.13 9.97
C PHE A 261 4.84 -3.83 11.42
N HIS A 262 4.02 -2.81 11.66
CA HIS A 262 3.62 -2.20 12.93
C HIS A 262 4.69 -1.33 13.59
N GLY A 263 5.79 -1.87 14.09
CA GLY A 263 6.86 -1.10 14.73
C GLY A 263 6.38 -0.21 15.88
N VAL A 264 5.50 -0.74 16.75
CA VAL A 264 4.84 0.04 17.83
C VAL A 264 5.74 0.21 19.05
N HIS A 265 6.47 -0.85 19.41
CA HIS A 265 7.25 -0.91 20.66
C HIS A 265 8.75 -1.16 20.43
N PRO A 266 9.44 -0.33 19.61
CA PRO A 266 10.90 -0.41 19.51
C PRO A 266 11.55 0.04 20.82
N ASP A 267 12.71 -0.54 21.14
CA ASP A 267 13.62 -0.02 22.17
C ASP A 267 14.54 1.07 21.58
N ASP A 268 15.21 1.83 22.42
CA ASP A 268 16.15 2.87 21.95
C ASP A 268 17.26 2.31 21.06
N SER A 269 17.78 1.12 21.38
CA SER A 269 18.78 0.44 20.57
C SER A 269 18.26 -0.07 19.22
N ASP A 270 16.95 -0.30 19.09
CA ASP A 270 16.34 -0.80 17.85
C ASP A 270 16.37 0.26 16.74
N PHE A 271 16.22 1.54 17.10
CA PHE A 271 16.30 2.63 16.12
C PHE A 271 17.64 2.67 15.39
N ASP A 272 18.75 2.41 16.12
CA ASP A 272 20.08 2.37 15.50
C ASP A 272 20.22 1.19 14.52
N ILE A 273 19.66 0.02 14.88
CA ILE A 273 19.66 -1.16 14.02
C ILE A 273 18.81 -0.87 12.77
N ILE A 274 17.57 -0.40 12.93
CA ILE A 274 16.63 -0.09 11.85
C ILE A 274 17.29 0.89 10.87
N LYS A 275 17.86 1.99 11.37
CA LYS A 275 18.57 2.98 10.56
C LYS A 275 19.77 2.40 9.83
N LYS A 276 20.66 1.69 10.55
CA LYS A 276 21.87 1.08 10.00
C LYS A 276 21.57 0.07 8.89
N ARG A 277 20.50 -0.70 9.07
CA ARG A 277 20.07 -1.73 8.13
C ARG A 277 19.18 -1.18 7.01
N ARG A 278 18.82 0.11 7.02
CA ARG A 278 17.93 0.76 6.04
C ARG A 278 16.57 0.05 5.94
N ILE A 279 16.00 -0.27 7.09
CA ILE A 279 14.70 -0.93 7.19
C ILE A 279 13.60 0.12 7.10
N TYR A 280 12.55 -0.18 6.34
CA TYR A 280 11.31 0.59 6.34
C TYR A 280 10.42 0.15 7.51
N VAL A 281 9.81 1.11 8.19
CA VAL A 281 8.76 0.81 9.17
C VAL A 281 7.40 1.09 8.53
N VAL A 282 6.54 0.08 8.49
CA VAL A 282 5.20 0.21 7.95
C VAL A 282 4.21 0.27 9.10
N THR A 283 3.69 1.45 9.40
CA THR A 283 2.68 1.62 10.46
C THR A 283 1.28 1.30 9.96
N ASN A 284 0.48 0.64 10.81
CA ASN A 284 -0.90 0.24 10.53
C ASN A 284 -1.81 0.85 11.62
N PRO A 285 -2.02 2.18 11.63
CA PRO A 285 -2.55 2.88 12.79
C PRO A 285 -3.95 2.42 13.22
N ALA A 286 -4.87 2.15 12.30
CA ALA A 286 -6.22 1.70 12.67
C ALA A 286 -6.22 0.29 13.30
N SER A 287 -5.42 -0.65 12.75
CA SER A 287 -5.23 -1.97 13.34
C SER A 287 -4.60 -1.89 14.72
N ASN A 288 -3.51 -1.12 14.85
CA ASN A 288 -2.82 -0.91 16.13
C ASN A 288 -3.76 -0.35 17.21
N LEU A 289 -4.65 0.58 16.84
CA LEU A 289 -5.66 1.13 17.75
C LEU A 289 -6.71 0.08 18.13
N LYS A 290 -7.28 -0.60 17.13
CA LYS A 290 -8.37 -1.56 17.35
C LYS A 290 -7.94 -2.74 18.21
N LEU A 291 -6.72 -3.25 18.01
CA LEU A 291 -6.15 -4.33 18.81
C LEU A 291 -5.49 -3.84 20.12
N ALA A 292 -5.56 -2.53 20.39
CA ALA A 292 -4.90 -1.88 21.53
C ALA A 292 -3.39 -2.18 21.61
N SER A 293 -2.74 -2.39 20.46
CA SER A 293 -1.31 -2.63 20.36
C SER A 293 -0.51 -1.39 20.79
N GLY A 294 -1.01 -0.18 20.48
CA GLY A 294 -0.41 1.10 20.85
C GLY A 294 -0.26 2.07 19.68
N ILE A 295 0.58 3.07 19.84
CA ILE A 295 0.87 4.09 18.82
C ILE A 295 2.35 3.97 18.43
N ALA A 296 2.63 3.62 17.16
CA ALA A 296 3.99 3.57 16.64
C ALA A 296 4.65 4.97 16.71
N PRO A 297 5.91 5.11 17.12
CA PRO A 297 6.58 6.40 17.27
C PRO A 297 7.06 6.98 15.92
N VAL A 298 6.13 7.23 15.00
CA VAL A 298 6.40 7.62 13.60
C VAL A 298 7.24 8.89 13.54
N LYS A 299 6.90 9.90 14.35
CA LYS A 299 7.70 11.15 14.43
C LYS A 299 9.17 10.86 14.71
N ARG A 300 9.46 9.97 15.65
CA ARG A 300 10.82 9.61 16.00
C ARG A 300 11.52 8.86 14.86
N TYR A 301 10.84 7.96 14.15
CA TYR A 301 11.39 7.32 12.96
C TYR A 301 11.83 8.35 11.93
N LEU A 302 10.95 9.29 11.59
CA LEU A 302 11.23 10.34 10.61
C LEU A 302 12.37 11.26 11.06
N ASP A 303 12.39 11.70 12.32
CA ASP A 303 13.46 12.55 12.87
C ASP A 303 14.83 11.90 12.83
N MET A 304 14.89 10.59 12.96
CA MET A 304 16.11 9.80 12.82
C MET A 304 16.48 9.49 11.36
N GLY A 305 15.66 9.90 10.39
CA GLY A 305 15.84 9.59 8.98
C GLY A 305 15.57 8.12 8.65
N ILE A 306 14.74 7.45 9.44
CA ILE A 306 14.22 6.12 9.16
C ILE A 306 12.96 6.28 8.31
N PRO A 307 12.90 5.70 7.10
CA PRO A 307 11.72 5.84 6.25
C PRO A 307 10.53 5.08 6.84
N ALA A 308 9.40 5.77 6.94
CA ALA A 308 8.13 5.17 7.35
C ALA A 308 7.15 5.13 6.18
N ALA A 309 6.34 4.08 6.11
CA ALA A 309 5.25 3.91 5.15
C ALA A 309 3.94 3.56 5.89
N ILE A 310 2.83 3.53 5.16
CA ILE A 310 1.50 3.28 5.71
C ILE A 310 0.94 1.99 5.13
N GLY A 311 0.41 1.12 5.98
CA GLY A 311 -0.40 -0.02 5.63
C GLY A 311 -1.76 0.02 6.30
N THR A 312 -2.71 -0.73 5.79
CA THR A 312 -4.02 -0.90 6.44
C THR A 312 -4.05 -2.08 7.38
N ASP A 313 -3.12 -3.02 7.25
CA ASP A 313 -3.28 -4.37 7.77
C ASP A 313 -4.51 -5.08 7.16
N GLY A 314 -4.91 -6.23 7.69
CA GLY A 314 -6.06 -6.98 7.20
C GLY A 314 -7.41 -6.38 7.59
N PRO A 315 -8.48 -6.61 6.79
CA PRO A 315 -9.81 -6.16 7.14
C PRO A 315 -10.41 -6.87 8.37
N ALA A 316 -9.77 -7.90 8.87
CA ALA A 316 -10.13 -8.53 10.15
C ALA A 316 -9.71 -7.68 11.36
N SER A 317 -8.52 -7.07 11.32
CA SER A 317 -7.98 -6.24 12.41
C SER A 317 -8.33 -4.75 12.27
N ASN A 318 -8.53 -4.26 11.05
CA ASN A 318 -8.82 -2.85 10.74
C ASN A 318 -10.30 -2.58 10.41
N ASN A 319 -10.97 -3.52 9.76
CA ASN A 319 -12.29 -3.43 9.11
C ASN A 319 -12.33 -2.62 7.81
N CYS A 320 -11.43 -1.64 7.59
CA CYS A 320 -11.41 -0.79 6.40
C CYS A 320 -10.08 -0.91 5.65
N LEU A 321 -10.14 -1.03 4.33
CA LEU A 321 -8.98 -0.93 3.44
C LEU A 321 -8.94 0.49 2.85
N ASP A 322 -8.81 1.51 3.72
CA ASP A 322 -9.00 2.93 3.41
C ASP A 322 -7.78 3.77 3.79
N MET A 323 -6.96 4.12 2.80
CA MET A 323 -5.74 4.89 3.00
C MET A 323 -5.99 6.32 3.52
N PHE A 324 -7.14 6.94 3.23
CA PHE A 324 -7.46 8.25 3.79
C PHE A 324 -7.61 8.19 5.32
N ARG A 325 -8.28 7.14 5.82
CA ARG A 325 -8.42 6.90 7.24
C ARG A 325 -7.07 6.70 7.92
N GLU A 326 -6.21 5.89 7.32
CA GLU A 326 -4.87 5.64 7.85
C GLU A 326 -4.02 6.91 7.87
N MET A 327 -4.02 7.69 6.79
CA MET A 327 -3.28 8.96 6.71
C MET A 327 -3.71 9.93 7.81
N PHE A 328 -5.02 10.10 8.05
CA PHE A 328 -5.50 10.96 9.14
C PHE A 328 -5.07 10.45 10.52
N LEU A 329 -5.15 9.14 10.75
CA LEU A 329 -4.75 8.53 12.02
C LEU A 329 -3.24 8.68 12.28
N VAL A 330 -2.39 8.50 11.27
CA VAL A 330 -0.94 8.71 11.42
C VAL A 330 -0.67 10.10 11.98
N THR A 331 -1.07 11.16 11.30
CA THR A 331 -0.77 12.52 11.73
C THR A 331 -1.46 12.88 13.05
N GLY A 332 -2.75 12.52 13.22
CA GLY A 332 -3.52 12.86 14.41
C GLY A 332 -2.95 12.23 15.69
N LEU A 333 -2.60 10.96 15.62
CA LEU A 333 -2.01 10.23 16.75
C LEU A 333 -0.62 10.76 17.13
N GLN A 334 0.22 11.13 16.14
CA GLN A 334 1.53 11.68 16.44
C GLN A 334 1.45 13.05 17.12
N LYS A 335 0.50 13.91 16.70
CA LYS A 335 0.29 15.22 17.34
C LYS A 335 -0.08 15.08 18.81
N VAL A 336 -0.94 14.13 19.13
CA VAL A 336 -1.31 13.84 20.54
C VAL A 336 -0.15 13.20 21.30
N LEU A 337 0.55 12.23 20.70
CA LEU A 337 1.66 11.52 21.36
C LEU A 337 2.83 12.46 21.69
N CYS A 338 3.11 13.43 20.83
CA CYS A 338 4.22 14.36 20.97
C CYS A 338 3.84 15.67 21.67
N ASP A 339 2.55 15.91 21.97
CA ASP A 339 2.01 17.20 22.43
C ASP A 339 2.44 18.36 21.51
N ASP A 340 2.44 18.10 20.18
CA ASP A 340 2.97 18.99 19.16
C ASP A 340 2.06 18.99 17.92
N PRO A 341 1.34 20.10 17.61
CA PRO A 341 0.48 20.18 16.44
C PRO A 341 1.23 20.18 15.11
N GLU A 342 2.55 20.33 15.11
CA GLU A 342 3.40 20.29 13.92
C GLU A 342 3.95 18.87 13.63
N ALA A 343 3.76 17.92 14.56
CA ALA A 343 4.24 16.55 14.39
C ALA A 343 3.63 15.88 13.15
N VAL A 344 4.47 15.29 12.33
CA VAL A 344 4.13 14.54 11.10
C VAL A 344 3.10 15.28 10.24
N PRO A 345 3.51 16.37 9.56
CA PRO A 345 2.61 17.20 8.76
C PRO A 345 2.11 16.48 7.48
N ALA A 346 1.08 17.00 6.84
CA ALA A 346 0.43 16.38 5.70
C ALA A 346 1.37 16.01 4.53
N PRO A 347 2.38 16.80 4.14
CA PRO A 347 3.32 16.38 3.11
C PRO A 347 4.07 15.09 3.45
N ASP A 348 4.55 14.94 4.69
CA ASP A 348 5.24 13.72 5.16
C ASP A 348 4.30 12.50 5.10
N VAL A 349 3.03 12.68 5.48
CA VAL A 349 2.01 11.62 5.41
C VAL A 349 1.74 11.19 3.96
N LEU A 350 1.67 12.15 3.02
CA LEU A 350 1.51 11.83 1.60
C LEU A 350 2.73 11.09 1.05
N GLU A 351 3.95 11.48 1.47
CA GLU A 351 5.17 10.76 1.12
C GLU A 351 5.15 9.31 1.65
N MET A 352 4.71 9.11 2.90
CA MET A 352 4.53 7.78 3.49
C MET A 352 3.52 6.92 2.72
N ALA A 353 2.40 7.53 2.28
CA ALA A 353 1.32 6.83 1.58
C ALA A 353 1.61 6.59 0.08
N THR A 354 2.64 7.19 -0.49
CA THR A 354 2.99 7.11 -1.92
C THR A 354 4.43 6.67 -2.13
N VAL A 355 5.40 7.57 -2.01
CA VAL A 355 6.82 7.35 -2.33
C VAL A 355 7.45 6.28 -1.43
N ASN A 356 7.35 6.45 -0.11
CA ASN A 356 7.93 5.51 0.84
C ASN A 356 7.24 4.14 0.78
N GLY A 357 5.91 4.13 0.60
CA GLY A 357 5.16 2.90 0.38
C GLY A 357 5.65 2.16 -0.87
N ALA A 358 5.85 2.85 -1.99
CA ALA A 358 6.39 2.27 -3.21
C ALA A 358 7.79 1.67 -2.99
N HIS A 359 8.68 2.42 -2.34
CA HIS A 359 10.05 1.98 -2.08
C HIS A 359 10.10 0.78 -1.12
N ALA A 360 9.29 0.77 -0.05
CA ALA A 360 9.16 -0.36 0.87
C ALA A 360 8.73 -1.64 0.14
N MET A 361 7.89 -1.50 -0.87
CA MET A 361 7.38 -2.59 -1.71
C MET A 361 8.31 -2.96 -2.87
N GLY A 362 9.43 -2.26 -3.08
CA GLY A 362 10.33 -2.47 -4.23
C GLY A 362 9.79 -1.95 -5.55
N LEU A 363 8.82 -1.04 -5.53
CA LEU A 363 8.13 -0.47 -6.70
C LEU A 363 8.63 0.95 -7.03
N ALA A 364 9.95 1.14 -7.15
CA ALA A 364 10.55 2.45 -7.37
C ALA A 364 10.11 3.14 -8.69
N ASP A 365 9.55 2.42 -9.64
CA ASP A 365 8.99 2.98 -10.87
C ASP A 365 7.49 3.36 -10.78
N CYS A 366 6.88 3.22 -9.57
CA CYS A 366 5.48 3.57 -9.28
C CYS A 366 5.35 4.67 -8.20
N ASP A 367 6.43 5.32 -7.81
CA ASP A 367 6.51 6.24 -6.66
C ASP A 367 6.02 7.66 -6.98
N THR A 368 6.34 8.16 -8.17
CA THR A 368 6.09 9.55 -8.59
C THR A 368 5.49 9.59 -10.00
N LEU A 369 4.90 10.75 -10.37
CA LEU A 369 4.48 11.00 -11.74
C LEU A 369 5.61 11.71 -12.51
N ALA A 370 6.49 10.92 -13.11
CA ALA A 370 7.59 11.42 -13.93
C ALA A 370 7.71 10.60 -15.23
N GLU A 371 8.38 11.17 -16.22
CA GLU A 371 8.64 10.47 -17.49
C GLU A 371 9.34 9.13 -17.26
N GLY A 372 8.89 8.09 -17.96
CA GLY A 372 9.37 6.71 -17.85
C GLY A 372 8.79 5.90 -16.70
N LYS A 373 8.19 6.52 -15.68
CA LYS A 373 7.52 5.84 -14.57
C LYS A 373 6.22 5.15 -15.02
N ARG A 374 5.75 4.20 -14.24
CA ARG A 374 4.46 3.53 -14.45
C ARG A 374 3.31 4.50 -14.24
N ALA A 375 2.30 4.40 -15.06
CA ALA A 375 1.08 5.18 -14.91
C ALA A 375 0.13 4.54 -13.88
N ASP A 376 0.57 4.54 -12.62
CA ASP A 376 -0.19 4.13 -11.44
C ASP A 376 -0.64 5.40 -10.70
N LEU A 377 -1.79 5.93 -11.04
CA LEU A 377 -2.27 7.23 -10.62
C LEU A 377 -3.75 7.24 -10.22
N ILE A 378 -4.14 8.29 -9.48
CA ILE A 378 -5.52 8.54 -9.09
C ILE A 378 -5.97 9.95 -9.46
N MET A 379 -7.28 10.08 -9.65
CA MET A 379 -7.95 11.38 -9.78
C MET A 379 -8.78 11.65 -8.53
N ILE A 380 -8.48 12.74 -7.84
CA ILE A 380 -9.19 13.21 -6.64
C ILE A 380 -10.13 14.35 -7.00
N ASP A 381 -11.42 14.20 -6.66
CA ASP A 381 -12.44 15.22 -6.82
C ASP A 381 -12.24 16.38 -5.83
N LEU A 382 -11.80 17.49 -6.33
CA LEU A 382 -11.61 18.71 -5.56
C LEU A 382 -12.90 19.55 -5.43
N THR A 383 -13.98 19.18 -6.11
CA THR A 383 -15.24 19.96 -6.12
C THR A 383 -16.19 19.58 -5.00
N GLN A 384 -15.93 18.47 -4.29
CA GLN A 384 -16.75 18.02 -3.17
C GLN A 384 -16.70 19.01 -1.99
N PRO A 385 -17.77 19.15 -1.19
CA PRO A 385 -17.84 20.10 -0.08
C PRO A 385 -16.71 19.98 0.93
N ASN A 386 -16.25 18.74 1.24
CA ASN A 386 -15.17 18.48 2.19
C ASN A 386 -13.79 18.95 1.67
N MET A 387 -13.65 19.20 0.37
CA MET A 387 -12.41 19.71 -0.24
C MET A 387 -12.41 21.24 -0.38
N GLN A 388 -13.52 21.92 -0.07
CA GLN A 388 -13.65 23.36 -0.22
C GLN A 388 -13.54 24.11 1.11
N PRO A 389 -12.91 25.31 1.13
CA PRO A 389 -12.16 25.96 0.06
C PRO A 389 -10.78 25.35 -0.19
N LEU A 390 -10.22 25.56 -1.39
CA LEU A 390 -8.92 25.00 -1.80
C LEU A 390 -7.74 25.89 -1.34
N HIS A 391 -7.55 26.04 -0.03
CA HIS A 391 -6.39 26.79 0.49
C HIS A 391 -5.07 26.00 0.36
N ASN A 392 -5.13 24.71 0.66
CA ASN A 392 -3.99 23.80 0.54
C ASN A 392 -4.50 22.38 0.23
N ILE A 393 -4.24 21.95 -1.00
CA ILE A 393 -4.76 20.66 -1.50
C ILE A 393 -4.16 19.47 -0.76
N GLU A 394 -2.85 19.48 -0.46
CA GLU A 394 -2.18 18.38 0.27
C GLU A 394 -2.77 18.21 1.66
N LYS A 395 -2.99 19.32 2.38
CA LYS A 395 -3.65 19.31 3.68
C LYS A 395 -5.11 18.84 3.58
N ASN A 396 -5.84 19.28 2.55
CA ASN A 396 -7.21 18.83 2.34
C ASN A 396 -7.28 17.31 2.10
N ILE A 397 -6.36 16.73 1.34
CA ILE A 397 -6.31 15.27 1.12
C ILE A 397 -6.18 14.53 2.44
N VAL A 398 -5.24 14.96 3.30
CA VAL A 398 -4.92 14.24 4.55
C VAL A 398 -5.95 14.49 5.65
N TYR A 399 -6.41 15.74 5.80
CA TYR A 399 -7.27 16.11 6.95
C TYR A 399 -8.77 16.07 6.65
N SER A 400 -9.16 16.30 5.40
CA SER A 400 -10.56 16.42 4.99
C SER A 400 -10.98 15.38 3.94
N GLY A 401 -10.02 14.80 3.23
CA GLY A 401 -10.24 13.83 2.17
C GLY A 401 -10.84 12.52 2.68
N SER A 402 -11.53 11.83 1.79
CA SER A 402 -12.09 10.51 2.03
C SER A 402 -12.13 9.72 0.73
N LYS A 403 -12.38 8.42 0.79
CA LYS A 403 -12.54 7.59 -0.41
C LYS A 403 -13.62 8.08 -1.38
N GLN A 404 -14.60 8.85 -0.91
CA GLN A 404 -15.62 9.48 -1.77
C GLN A 404 -15.03 10.50 -2.75
N ASN A 405 -13.83 11.02 -2.47
CA ASN A 405 -13.15 11.95 -3.37
C ASN A 405 -12.40 11.25 -4.52
N VAL A 406 -12.25 9.92 -4.48
CA VAL A 406 -11.59 9.17 -5.56
C VAL A 406 -12.53 9.05 -6.75
N LYS A 407 -12.21 9.73 -7.84
CA LYS A 407 -12.96 9.66 -9.09
C LYS A 407 -12.47 8.60 -10.05
N MET A 408 -11.17 8.33 -10.02
CA MET A 408 -10.55 7.37 -10.92
C MET A 408 -9.31 6.75 -10.25
N THR A 409 -9.14 5.46 -10.47
CA THR A 409 -7.91 4.73 -10.15
C THR A 409 -7.42 4.03 -11.40
N MET A 410 -6.19 4.35 -11.79
CA MET A 410 -5.50 3.82 -12.97
C MET A 410 -4.26 3.06 -12.53
N ILE A 411 -4.07 1.86 -13.07
CA ILE A 411 -2.89 1.01 -12.82
C ILE A 411 -2.29 0.59 -14.15
N ASN A 412 -0.99 0.82 -14.30
CA ASN A 412 -0.25 0.52 -15.53
C ASN A 412 -0.95 1.09 -16.79
N GLY A 413 -1.48 2.33 -16.67
CA GLY A 413 -2.17 3.02 -17.76
C GLY A 413 -3.61 2.53 -18.05
N LYS A 414 -4.13 1.57 -17.29
CA LYS A 414 -5.51 1.07 -17.42
C LYS A 414 -6.39 1.64 -16.32
N VAL A 415 -7.51 2.23 -16.67
CA VAL A 415 -8.54 2.64 -15.71
C VAL A 415 -9.22 1.40 -15.18
N LEU A 416 -9.12 1.15 -13.87
CA LEU A 416 -9.78 0.01 -13.20
C LEU A 416 -11.01 0.43 -12.39
N TYR A 417 -11.08 1.72 -12.02
CA TYR A 417 -12.23 2.32 -11.35
C TYR A 417 -12.43 3.74 -11.82
N ARG A 418 -13.68 4.12 -12.11
CA ARG A 418 -14.01 5.50 -12.49
C ARG A 418 -15.48 5.80 -12.18
N ASN A 419 -15.74 6.87 -11.42
CA ASN A 419 -17.07 7.39 -11.10
C ASN A 419 -18.07 6.35 -10.58
N GLY A 420 -17.63 5.41 -9.73
CA GLY A 420 -18.47 4.36 -9.18
C GLY A 420 -18.50 3.06 -10.00
N GLU A 421 -17.89 3.02 -11.18
CA GLU A 421 -17.84 1.84 -12.03
C GLU A 421 -16.49 1.13 -11.92
N PHE A 422 -16.52 -0.21 -11.90
CA PHE A 422 -15.35 -1.07 -11.86
C PHE A 422 -15.09 -1.72 -13.22
N PHE A 423 -13.83 -1.71 -13.66
CA PHE A 423 -13.38 -2.31 -14.93
C PHE A 423 -12.42 -3.47 -14.65
N ILE A 424 -12.88 -4.43 -13.83
CA ILE A 424 -12.09 -5.56 -13.30
C ILE A 424 -12.56 -6.93 -13.82
N GLY A 425 -13.37 -6.95 -14.86
CA GLY A 425 -13.87 -8.18 -15.49
C GLY A 425 -15.06 -8.84 -14.81
N GLU A 426 -15.46 -8.38 -13.62
CA GLU A 426 -16.59 -8.92 -12.85
C GLU A 426 -17.51 -7.81 -12.35
N SER A 427 -18.80 -8.12 -12.17
CA SER A 427 -19.73 -7.18 -11.53
C SER A 427 -19.59 -7.18 -10.00
N PRO A 428 -19.82 -6.04 -9.35
CA PRO A 428 -19.85 -5.96 -7.89
C PRO A 428 -20.78 -6.99 -7.24
N GLU A 429 -21.97 -7.18 -7.81
CA GLU A 429 -22.98 -8.10 -7.29
C GLU A 429 -22.49 -9.55 -7.32
N THR A 430 -21.74 -9.95 -8.35
CA THR A 430 -21.12 -11.27 -8.43
C THR A 430 -20.10 -11.46 -7.31
N VAL A 431 -19.19 -10.50 -7.11
CA VAL A 431 -18.17 -10.55 -6.06
C VAL A 431 -18.81 -10.59 -4.67
N TYR A 432 -19.80 -9.72 -4.40
CA TYR A 432 -20.50 -9.67 -3.10
C TYR A 432 -21.24 -10.95 -2.79
N ARG A 433 -21.90 -11.56 -3.78
CA ARG A 433 -22.59 -12.84 -3.61
C ARG A 433 -21.63 -13.96 -3.21
N HIS A 434 -20.47 -14.07 -3.89
CA HIS A 434 -19.47 -15.09 -3.55
C HIS A 434 -18.89 -14.86 -2.15
N ALA A 435 -18.54 -13.62 -1.81
CA ALA A 435 -18.03 -13.28 -0.49
C ALA A 435 -19.04 -13.60 0.63
N GLY A 436 -20.35 -13.32 0.40
CA GLY A 436 -21.43 -13.66 1.33
C GLY A 436 -21.57 -15.18 1.53
N MET A 437 -21.58 -15.96 0.43
CA MET A 437 -21.64 -17.43 0.50
C MET A 437 -20.43 -18.02 1.25
N ILE A 438 -19.24 -17.46 1.06
CA ILE A 438 -18.03 -17.89 1.77
C ILE A 438 -18.15 -17.59 3.27
N SER A 439 -18.59 -16.39 3.63
CA SER A 439 -18.80 -16.00 5.02
C SER A 439 -19.83 -16.91 5.70
N GLU A 440 -20.99 -17.14 5.08
CA GLU A 440 -22.02 -18.04 5.59
C GLU A 440 -21.48 -19.47 5.80
N ARG A 441 -20.77 -20.02 4.84
CA ARG A 441 -20.21 -21.38 4.92
C ARG A 441 -19.16 -21.53 6.02
N ILE A 442 -18.28 -20.53 6.20
CA ILE A 442 -17.15 -20.61 7.13
C ILE A 442 -17.54 -20.22 8.54
N LEU A 443 -18.33 -19.16 8.68
CA LEU A 443 -18.66 -18.52 9.96
C LEU A 443 -20.07 -18.84 10.45
N GLY A 444 -20.96 -19.31 9.57
CA GLY A 444 -22.38 -19.57 9.89
C GLY A 444 -23.19 -18.29 10.03
N GLN A 445 -22.79 -17.21 9.36
CA GLN A 445 -23.41 -15.90 9.44
C GLN A 445 -23.76 -15.36 8.04
#